data_7b286a812d6f16fc057a9d912aab0735
#
_entry.id   7b286a812d6f16fc057a9d912aab0735
#
_cell.length_a   1.000
_cell.length_b   1.000
_cell.length_c   1.000
_cell.angle_alpha   90.00
_cell.angle_beta   90.00
_cell.angle_gamma   90.00
#
_symmetry.space_group_name_H-M   'P 1'
#
loop_
_entity.id
_entity.type
_entity.pdbx_description
1 polymer ?
#
loop_
_entity_poly.entity_id
_entity_poly.type
_entity_poly.pdbx_seq_one_letter_code
_entity_poly.pdbx_strand_id
1 'polypeptide(L)'
;RTPSQTLADSDVIKTYIADSAADILSSRLMVLNTAWTIENKGVKAAMKDISIIKFYVANAMQRVLDRALQVHGGLGMSDDTPIAMYYRGERAARIYDGADEVHKISVGRRILNEY
;
A
#
# COMPACT_ATOMS: atom_id res chain seq x y z
N ARG A 1 -27.01 12.25 -9.14
CA ARG A 1 -27.17 10.82 -9.51
C ARG A 1 -28.66 10.49 -9.58
N THR A 2 -29.09 9.84 -10.67
CA THR A 2 -30.48 9.35 -10.79
C THR A 2 -30.69 8.12 -9.90
N PRO A 3 -31.94 7.78 -9.49
CA PRO A 3 -32.21 6.60 -8.66
C PRO A 3 -31.75 5.27 -9.24
N SER A 4 -31.57 5.17 -10.56
CA SER A 4 -31.12 3.98 -11.27
C SER A 4 -29.57 3.88 -11.38
N GLN A 5 -28.83 4.95 -11.03
CA GLN A 5 -27.39 4.98 -11.15
C GLN A 5 -26.71 4.55 -9.85
N THR A 6 -25.75 3.66 -9.96
CA THR A 6 -24.87 3.26 -8.87
C THR A 6 -23.58 4.11 -8.86
N LEU A 7 -22.80 4.01 -7.80
CA LEU A 7 -21.46 4.62 -7.77
C LEU A 7 -20.54 4.02 -8.84
N ALA A 8 -20.72 2.75 -9.17
CA ALA A 8 -19.93 2.06 -10.18
C ALA A 8 -20.09 2.62 -11.60
N ASP A 9 -21.15 3.38 -11.85
CA ASP A 9 -21.36 4.05 -13.14
C ASP A 9 -20.50 5.31 -13.32
N SER A 10 -19.95 5.84 -12.21
CA SER A 10 -19.10 7.02 -12.22
C SER A 10 -17.69 6.70 -12.75
N ASP A 11 -17.21 7.49 -13.71
CA ASP A 11 -15.88 7.35 -14.28
C ASP A 11 -14.77 7.62 -13.23
N VAL A 12 -15.02 8.54 -12.29
CA VAL A 12 -14.09 8.79 -11.17
C VAL A 12 -13.92 7.54 -10.31
N ILE A 13 -15.02 6.86 -9.99
CA ILE A 13 -14.96 5.61 -9.21
C ILE A 13 -14.22 4.51 -9.98
N LYS A 14 -14.42 4.42 -11.29
CA LYS A 14 -13.68 3.47 -12.13
C LYS A 14 -12.17 3.73 -12.09
N THR A 15 -11.74 5.00 -12.10
CA THR A 15 -10.31 5.34 -11.94
C THR A 15 -9.77 4.93 -10.58
N TYR A 16 -10.52 5.13 -9.50
CA TYR A 16 -10.13 4.70 -8.16
C TYR A 16 -9.95 3.18 -8.06
N ILE A 17 -10.83 2.41 -8.71
CA ILE A 17 -10.74 0.96 -8.76
C ILE A 17 -9.51 0.52 -9.56
N ALA A 18 -9.26 1.14 -10.71
CA ALA A 18 -8.10 0.83 -11.54
C ALA A 18 -6.78 1.13 -10.82
N ASP A 19 -6.67 2.30 -10.20
CA ASP A 19 -5.48 2.69 -9.43
C ASP A 19 -5.26 1.76 -8.22
N SER A 20 -6.34 1.38 -7.56
CA SER A 20 -6.27 0.45 -6.42
C SER A 20 -5.84 -0.96 -6.87
N ALA A 21 -6.34 -1.42 -8.00
CA ALA A 21 -5.92 -2.69 -8.59
C ALA A 21 -4.42 -2.70 -8.91
N ALA A 22 -3.89 -1.60 -9.47
CA ALA A 22 -2.46 -1.46 -9.75
C ALA A 22 -1.62 -1.44 -8.46
N ASP A 23 -2.05 -0.70 -7.44
CA ASP A 23 -1.39 -0.64 -6.14
C ASP A 23 -1.36 -2.02 -5.46
N ILE A 24 -2.45 -2.77 -5.52
CA ILE A 24 -2.56 -4.11 -4.92
C ILE A 24 -1.71 -5.12 -5.68
N LEU A 25 -1.81 -5.12 -7.01
CA LEU A 25 -1.05 -6.05 -7.86
C LEU A 25 0.46 -5.86 -7.70
N SER A 26 0.93 -4.61 -7.79
CA SER A 26 2.36 -4.31 -7.63
C SER A 26 2.86 -4.69 -6.24
N SER A 27 2.11 -4.37 -5.19
CA SER A 27 2.45 -4.74 -3.80
C SER A 27 2.54 -6.26 -3.62
N ARG A 28 1.57 -6.99 -4.14
CA ARG A 28 1.53 -8.46 -4.06
C ARG A 28 2.73 -9.08 -4.75
N LEU A 29 3.04 -8.66 -5.98
CA LEU A 29 4.17 -9.17 -6.75
C LEU A 29 5.50 -8.88 -6.05
N MET A 30 5.66 -7.68 -5.49
CA MET A 30 6.88 -7.32 -4.74
C MET A 30 7.04 -8.19 -3.48
N VAL A 31 5.97 -8.43 -2.74
CA VAL A 31 5.99 -9.30 -1.55
C VAL A 31 6.32 -10.75 -1.93
N LEU A 32 5.70 -11.27 -2.97
CA LEU A 32 5.97 -12.63 -3.46
C LEU A 32 7.41 -12.78 -3.94
N ASN A 33 7.93 -11.79 -4.67
CA ASN A 33 9.34 -11.79 -5.10
C ASN A 33 10.29 -11.78 -3.90
N THR A 34 9.99 -10.98 -2.88
CA THR A 34 10.81 -10.93 -1.66
C THR A 34 10.78 -12.25 -0.91
N ALA A 35 9.60 -12.87 -0.77
CA ALA A 35 9.45 -14.19 -0.15
C ALA A 35 10.24 -15.25 -0.90
N TRP A 36 10.17 -15.26 -2.23
CA TRP A 36 10.95 -16.17 -3.06
C TRP A 36 12.46 -15.98 -2.86
N THR A 37 12.92 -14.75 -2.80
CA THR A 37 14.34 -14.44 -2.58
C THR A 37 14.81 -14.93 -1.22
N ILE A 38 13.99 -14.73 -0.17
CA ILE A 38 14.29 -15.25 1.19
C ILE A 38 14.43 -16.78 1.16
N GLU A 39 13.47 -17.46 0.54
CA GLU A 39 13.43 -18.92 0.50
C GLU A 39 14.60 -19.51 -0.28
N ASN A 40 14.98 -18.93 -1.42
CA ASN A 40 15.97 -19.49 -2.33
C ASN A 40 17.38 -18.94 -2.13
N LYS A 41 17.54 -17.73 -1.60
CA LYS A 41 18.82 -17.03 -1.47
C LYS A 41 19.15 -16.55 -0.05
N GLY A 42 18.20 -16.72 0.88
CA GLY A 42 18.33 -16.31 2.27
C GLY A 42 17.98 -14.85 2.55
N VAL A 43 17.76 -14.55 3.82
CA VAL A 43 17.34 -13.23 4.32
C VAL A 43 18.35 -12.14 3.93
N LYS A 44 19.63 -12.43 4.04
CA LYS A 44 20.70 -11.45 3.75
C LYS A 44 20.63 -10.95 2.30
N ALA A 45 20.36 -11.84 1.35
CA ALA A 45 20.18 -11.47 -0.06
C ALA A 45 18.91 -10.67 -0.32
N ALA A 46 17.89 -10.81 0.53
CA ALA A 46 16.60 -10.15 0.39
C ALA A 46 16.51 -8.83 1.16
N MET A 47 17.53 -8.39 1.88
CA MET A 47 17.46 -7.21 2.77
C MET A 47 17.02 -5.93 2.06
N LYS A 48 17.49 -5.72 0.82
CA LYS A 48 17.06 -4.59 0.00
C LYS A 48 15.57 -4.67 -0.32
N ASP A 49 15.10 -5.84 -0.76
CA ASP A 49 13.70 -6.06 -1.12
C ASP A 49 12.78 -5.94 0.10
N ILE A 50 13.20 -6.46 1.26
CA ILE A 50 12.47 -6.33 2.53
C ILE A 50 12.26 -4.86 2.88
N SER A 51 13.30 -4.03 2.75
CA SER A 51 13.18 -2.61 3.01
C SER A 51 12.27 -1.90 2.00
N ILE A 52 12.32 -2.29 0.72
CA ILE A 52 11.46 -1.72 -0.32
C ILE A 52 9.99 -2.01 -0.03
N ILE A 53 9.62 -3.27 0.21
CA ILE A 53 8.23 -3.62 0.47
C ILE A 53 7.70 -2.96 1.75
N LYS A 54 8.54 -2.73 2.74
CA LYS A 54 8.14 -2.10 4.00
C LYS A 54 7.59 -0.67 3.79
N PHE A 55 8.26 0.16 3.01
CA PHE A 55 7.73 1.50 2.73
C PHE A 55 6.74 1.51 1.56
N TYR A 56 6.95 0.72 0.52
CA TYR A 56 6.09 0.75 -0.67
C TYR A 56 4.68 0.23 -0.37
N VAL A 57 4.58 -0.96 0.25
CA VAL A 57 3.29 -1.59 0.54
C VAL A 57 2.48 -0.77 1.55
N ALA A 58 3.13 -0.22 2.58
CA ALA A 58 2.46 0.64 3.56
C ALA A 58 1.85 1.89 2.90
N ASN A 59 2.57 2.51 1.96
CA ASN A 59 2.06 3.66 1.22
C ASN A 59 0.96 3.27 0.23
N ALA A 60 1.08 2.14 -0.44
CA ALA A 60 0.03 1.60 -1.33
C ALA A 60 -1.26 1.34 -0.55
N MET A 61 -1.16 0.72 0.61
CA MET A 61 -2.30 0.48 1.50
C MET A 61 -3.00 1.79 1.88
N GLN A 62 -2.24 2.83 2.24
CA GLN A 62 -2.80 4.13 2.56
C GLN A 62 -3.55 4.74 1.37
N ARG A 63 -3.02 4.63 0.15
CA ARG A 63 -3.71 5.12 -1.05
C ARG A 63 -5.02 4.39 -1.30
N VAL A 64 -5.05 3.07 -1.15
CA VAL A 64 -6.26 2.26 -1.33
C VAL A 64 -7.30 2.60 -0.26
N LEU A 65 -6.89 2.71 1.00
CA LEU A 65 -7.77 3.10 2.11
C LEU A 65 -8.34 4.50 1.94
N ASP A 66 -7.54 5.45 1.46
CA ASP A 66 -7.98 6.82 1.21
C ASP A 66 -9.07 6.87 0.13
N ARG A 67 -8.89 6.14 -0.98
CA ARG A 67 -9.91 6.04 -2.02
C ARG A 67 -11.18 5.35 -1.50
N ALA A 68 -11.04 4.28 -0.73
CA ALA A 68 -12.17 3.59 -0.14
C ALA A 68 -12.99 4.51 0.78
N LEU A 69 -12.31 5.28 1.63
CA LEU A 69 -12.94 6.25 2.51
C LEU A 69 -13.67 7.33 1.71
N GLN A 70 -13.02 7.86 0.68
CA GLN A 70 -13.61 8.88 -0.19
C GLN A 70 -14.89 8.39 -0.86
N VAL A 71 -14.91 7.16 -1.38
CA VAL A 71 -16.08 6.55 -2.05
C VAL A 71 -17.24 6.38 -1.08
N HIS A 72 -16.96 6.03 0.18
CA HIS A 72 -17.99 5.86 1.21
C HIS A 72 -18.50 7.20 1.79
N GLY A 73 -17.80 8.31 1.51
CA GLY A 73 -18.18 9.62 2.01
C GLY A 73 -18.26 9.68 3.54
N GLY A 74 -19.27 10.35 4.09
CA GLY A 74 -19.44 10.48 5.54
C GLY A 74 -19.57 9.15 6.27
N LEU A 75 -20.15 8.15 5.64
CA LEU A 75 -20.24 6.79 6.20
C LEU A 75 -18.84 6.18 6.41
N GLY A 76 -17.91 6.46 5.52
CA GLY A 76 -16.51 5.98 5.63
C GLY A 76 -15.77 6.56 6.84
N MET A 77 -16.18 7.74 7.30
CA MET A 77 -15.62 8.39 8.51
C MET A 77 -16.23 7.88 9.80
N SER A 78 -17.36 7.17 9.74
CA SER A 78 -18.07 6.64 10.90
C SER A 78 -17.53 5.28 11.31
N ASP A 79 -17.91 4.83 12.51
CA ASP A 79 -17.57 3.50 13.00
C ASP A 79 -18.51 2.40 12.46
N ASP A 80 -19.48 2.75 11.62
CA ASP A 80 -20.38 1.79 10.98
C ASP A 80 -19.70 0.96 9.89
N THR A 81 -18.53 1.42 9.41
CA THR A 81 -17.63 0.65 8.54
C THR A 81 -16.23 0.56 9.19
N PRO A 82 -15.43 -0.47 8.87
CA PRO A 82 -14.07 -0.60 9.42
C PRO A 82 -13.05 0.33 8.76
N ILE A 83 -13.43 1.12 7.74
CA ILE A 83 -12.48 1.88 6.90
C ILE A 83 -11.73 2.92 7.71
N ALA A 84 -12.43 3.73 8.53
CA ALA A 84 -11.81 4.76 9.34
C ALA A 84 -10.84 4.16 10.38
N MET A 85 -11.20 3.02 10.97
CA MET A 85 -10.34 2.28 11.88
C MET A 85 -9.05 1.82 11.19
N TYR A 86 -9.14 1.21 10.02
CA TYR A 86 -7.97 0.80 9.25
C TYR A 86 -7.15 2.01 8.79
N TYR A 87 -7.79 3.06 8.32
CA TYR A 87 -7.10 4.28 7.89
C TYR A 87 -6.22 4.85 9.01
N ARG A 88 -6.76 4.97 10.21
CA ARG A 88 -6.05 5.48 11.38
C ARG A 88 -4.99 4.50 11.88
N GLY A 89 -5.36 3.23 12.06
CA GLY A 89 -4.48 2.21 12.64
C GLY A 89 -3.31 1.86 11.72
N GLU A 90 -3.59 1.62 10.46
CA GLU A 90 -2.57 1.19 9.50
C GLU A 90 -1.67 2.32 9.01
N ARG A 91 -2.03 3.58 9.26
CA ARG A 91 -1.13 4.73 9.03
C ARG A 91 0.18 4.58 9.80
N ALA A 92 0.14 3.94 10.95
CA ALA A 92 1.32 3.67 11.76
C ALA A 92 2.34 2.73 11.09
N ALA A 93 1.94 1.93 10.10
CA ALA A 93 2.84 1.05 9.34
C ALA A 93 3.98 1.79 8.63
N ARG A 94 3.84 3.08 8.39
CA ARG A 94 4.89 3.94 7.84
C ARG A 94 5.88 4.45 8.89
N ILE A 95 5.65 4.15 10.15
CA ILE A 95 6.41 4.67 11.31
C ILE A 95 7.06 3.55 12.11
N TYR A 96 6.30 2.50 12.47
CA TYR A 96 6.82 1.41 13.30
C TYR A 96 7.79 0.51 12.53
N ASP A 97 8.62 -0.24 13.27
CA ASP A 97 9.62 -1.18 12.73
C ASP A 97 10.55 -0.54 11.68
N GLY A 98 10.89 0.70 11.90
CA GLY A 98 11.63 1.54 10.99
C GLY A 98 10.72 2.40 10.11
N ALA A 99 10.85 3.72 10.25
CA ALA A 99 10.11 4.67 9.44
C ALA A 99 10.47 4.54 7.95
N ASP A 100 9.57 4.99 7.07
CA ASP A 100 9.77 5.01 5.62
C ASP A 100 11.16 5.54 5.22
N GLU A 101 11.58 6.65 5.85
CA GLU A 101 12.86 7.32 5.54
C GLU A 101 14.07 6.45 5.89
N VAL A 102 14.01 5.71 6.99
CA VAL A 102 15.07 4.77 7.41
C VAL A 102 15.26 3.68 6.36
N HIS A 103 14.18 3.08 5.90
CA HIS A 103 14.21 2.05 4.86
C HIS A 103 14.66 2.61 3.51
N LYS A 104 14.18 3.80 3.12
CA LYS A 104 14.59 4.46 1.86
C LYS A 104 16.07 4.79 1.84
N ILE A 105 16.60 5.32 2.93
CA ILE A 105 18.04 5.61 3.07
C ILE A 105 18.86 4.32 2.97
N SER A 106 18.43 3.26 3.64
CA SER A 106 19.09 1.95 3.57
C SER A 106 19.13 1.40 2.15
N VAL A 107 18.01 1.45 1.44
CA VAL A 107 17.92 1.00 0.04
C VAL A 107 18.83 1.83 -0.87
N GLY A 108 18.75 3.14 -0.78
CA GLY A 108 19.57 4.05 -1.59
C GLY A 108 21.07 3.80 -1.38
N ARG A 109 21.49 3.64 -0.14
CA ARG A 109 22.89 3.32 0.21
C ARG A 109 23.34 1.99 -0.39
N ARG A 110 22.51 0.94 -0.31
CA ARG A 110 22.83 -0.37 -0.89
C ARG A 110 22.99 -0.31 -2.40
N ILE A 111 22.09 0.40 -3.09
CA ILE A 111 22.16 0.58 -4.55
C ILE A 111 23.43 1.32 -4.94
N LEU A 112 23.75 2.43 -4.26
CA LEU A 112 24.94 3.20 -4.54
C LEU A 112 26.25 2.41 -4.31
N ASN A 113 26.24 1.46 -3.39
CA ASN A 113 27.40 0.60 -3.13
C ASN A 113 27.57 -0.53 -4.17
N GLU A 114 26.58 -0.74 -5.04
CA GLU A 114 26.67 -1.71 -6.15
C GLU A 114 27.42 -1.14 -7.37
N TYR A 115 27.66 0.18 -7.42
CA TYR A 115 28.37 0.90 -8.47
C TYR A 115 29.71 1.46 -7.98
#